data_2496ac78ab880c8f738574fe6190ac64
#
_entry.id   2496ac78ab880c8f738574fe6190ac64
#
_cell.length_a   1.000
_cell.length_b   1.000
_cell.length_c   1.000
_cell.angle_alpha   90.00
_cell.angle_beta   90.00
_cell.angle_gamma   90.00
#
_symmetry.space_group_name_H-M   'P 1'
#
loop_
_entity.id
_entity.type
_entity.pdbx_description
1 polymer ?
#
loop_
_entity_poly.entity_id
_entity_poly.type
_entity_poly.pdbx_seq_one_letter_code
_entity_poly.pdbx_strand_id
1 'polypeptide(L)'
;MTENSRDVLVGPVDRIIMTTAPLDSLDERIRRAIAEKRLLEIRYKRAVRLAEPHDYGVIDGTERLLIFQLHGPDSGKGAVGWRLLDVVKIESCVVTDQTFAGSRDQSHQQHYQWETLYARVT
;
A
#
# COMPACT_ATOMS: atom_id res chain seq x y z
N MET A 1 28.99 -13.35 20.44
CA MET A 1 28.43 -13.12 19.52
C MET A 1 28.10 -13.06 19.20
N THR A 2 27.81 -13.16 19.72
CA THR A 2 27.06 -12.83 18.93
C THR A 2 26.52 -12.88 18.75
N GLU A 3 26.21 -13.10 18.99
CA GLU A 3 25.42 -12.78 18.26
C GLU A 3 24.95 -12.69 18.02
N ASN A 4 25.05 -12.72 19.19
CA ASN A 4 24.27 -12.35 18.44
C ASN A 4 24.04 -12.35 18.22
N SER A 5 24.31 -11.74 19.06
CA SER A 5 23.94 -11.50 18.15
C SER A 5 23.71 -11.58 17.77
N ARG A 6 23.74 -11.41 18.33
CA ARG A 6 23.29 -11.28 17.27
C ARG A 6 23.57 -11.38 16.57
N ASP A 7 23.82 -11.50 17.36
CA ASP A 7 23.76 -11.47 16.08
C ASP A 7 23.92 -11.92 15.65
N VAL A 8 24.28 -11.83 16.19
CA VAL A 8 24.20 -11.97 15.10
C VAL A 8 24.25 -12.29 14.58
N LEU A 9 24.44 -12.69 14.99
CA LEU A 9 24.26 -12.70 13.87
C LEU A 9 24.61 -12.97 13.34
N VAL A 10 24.86 -12.90 13.76
CA VAL A 10 24.91 -12.89 12.57
C VAL A 10 25.12 -13.08 11.97
N GLY A 11 25.55 -13.15 12.50
CA GLY A 11 25.49 -13.08 11.44
C GLY A 11 25.51 -13.28 10.86
N PRO A 12 25.64 -13.40 10.99
CA PRO A 12 25.27 -13.27 9.90
C PRO A 12 25.01 -13.42 9.35
N VAL A 13 24.99 -13.38 9.63
CA VAL A 13 24.39 -13.28 8.62
C VAL A 13 23.92 -13.37 8.26
N ASP A 14 23.76 -13.37 8.56
CA ASP A 14 23.05 -13.24 7.85
C ASP A 14 22.64 -13.09 7.68
N ARG A 15 22.72 -12.70 7.94
CA ARG A 15 22.06 -12.34 7.34
C ARG A 15 21.93 -11.96 6.89
N ILE A 16 22.08 -11.85 7.04
CA ILE A 16 21.80 -11.42 6.25
C ILE A 16 21.49 -11.23 5.67
N ILE A 17 21.12 -11.11 5.61
CA ILE A 17 20.71 -10.95 4.82
C ILE A 17 20.52 -10.43 4.17
N MET A 18 20.40 -10.26 3.88
CA MET A 18 20.08 -9.76 3.22
C MET A 18 19.25 -9.46 2.49
N THR A 19 18.77 -9.55 2.29
CA THR A 19 17.97 -9.24 1.66
C THR A 19 17.33 -8.49 1.44
N THR A 20 16.92 -8.68 1.24
CA THR A 20 16.17 -7.60 0.91
C THR A 20 14.71 -7.76 0.63
N ALA A 21 14.17 -8.94 0.74
CA ALA A 21 12.74 -9.15 0.71
C ALA A 21 12.11 -8.45 1.90
N PRO A 22 10.98 -7.74 1.73
CA PRO A 22 10.31 -7.12 2.85
C PRO A 22 9.89 -8.19 3.87
N LEU A 23 10.05 -7.89 5.16
CA LEU A 23 9.63 -8.77 6.24
C LEU A 23 8.13 -8.67 6.50
N ASP A 24 7.50 -7.58 6.04
CA ASP A 24 6.08 -7.35 6.24
C ASP A 24 5.27 -7.82 5.03
N SER A 25 4.03 -8.17 5.27
CA SER A 25 3.08 -8.56 4.23
C SER A 25 2.55 -7.35 3.48
N LEU A 26 1.91 -7.60 2.34
CA LEU A 26 1.20 -6.56 1.60
C LEU A 26 0.13 -5.93 2.50
N ASP A 27 -0.62 -6.75 3.23
CA ASP A 27 -1.64 -6.27 4.16
C ASP A 27 -1.06 -5.28 5.18
N GLU A 28 0.06 -5.65 5.78
CA GLU A 28 0.71 -4.79 6.79
C GLU A 28 1.19 -3.48 6.18
N ARG A 29 1.74 -3.53 4.97
CA ARG A 29 2.22 -2.32 4.29
C ARG A 29 1.07 -1.38 3.95
N ILE A 30 -0.04 -1.91 3.46
CA ILE A 30 -1.21 -1.08 3.15
C ILE A 30 -1.75 -0.43 4.43
N ARG A 31 -1.92 -1.21 5.50
CA ARG A 31 -2.43 -0.68 6.76
C ARG A 31 -1.51 0.38 7.34
N ARG A 32 -0.20 0.16 7.28
CA ARG A 32 0.78 1.13 7.80
C ARG A 32 0.73 2.42 6.99
N ALA A 33 0.67 2.32 5.67
CA ALA A 33 0.62 3.51 4.81
C ALA A 33 -0.62 4.34 5.07
N ILE A 34 -1.77 3.70 5.31
CA ILE A 34 -3.00 4.41 5.67
C ILE A 34 -2.86 5.08 7.04
N ALA A 35 -2.35 4.35 8.04
CA ALA A 35 -2.22 4.86 9.40
C ALA A 35 -1.24 6.03 9.47
N GLU A 36 -0.15 5.97 8.72
CA GLU A 36 0.91 6.98 8.76
C GLU A 36 0.76 8.02 7.64
N LYS A 37 -0.27 7.91 6.82
CA LYS A 37 -0.52 8.82 5.70
C LYS A 37 0.67 8.91 4.77
N ARG A 38 1.19 7.75 4.37
CA ARG A 38 2.32 7.65 3.46
C ARG A 38 1.86 7.29 2.07
N LEU A 39 2.52 7.87 1.08
CA LEU A 39 2.27 7.49 -0.31
C LEU A 39 2.78 6.08 -0.55
N LEU A 40 2.07 5.36 -1.41
CA LEU A 40 2.44 4.04 -1.87
C LEU A 40 2.93 4.11 -3.31
N GLU A 41 4.01 3.41 -3.59
CA GLU A 41 4.43 3.13 -4.96
C GLU A 41 3.94 1.73 -5.30
N ILE A 42 2.97 1.64 -6.21
CA ILE A 42 2.25 0.39 -6.51
C ILE A 42 2.50 0.00 -7.96
N ARG A 43 2.89 -1.26 -8.16
CA ARG A 43 2.93 -1.83 -9.50
C ARG A 43 1.65 -2.64 -9.72
N TYR A 44 0.88 -2.24 -10.73
CA TYR A 44 -0.44 -2.80 -11.00
C TYR A 44 -0.70 -2.74 -12.49
N LYS A 45 -1.10 -3.89 -13.08
CA LYS A 45 -1.30 -3.98 -14.53
C LYS A 45 -0.07 -3.49 -15.30
N ARG A 46 1.13 -3.92 -14.83
CA ARG A 46 2.43 -3.63 -15.44
C ARG A 46 2.79 -2.14 -15.47
N ALA A 47 2.15 -1.33 -14.67
CA ALA A 47 2.45 0.09 -14.60
C ALA A 47 2.71 0.49 -13.16
N VAL A 48 3.65 1.40 -12.97
CA VAL A 48 3.97 1.93 -11.65
C VAL A 48 3.09 3.15 -11.39
N ARG A 49 2.51 3.20 -10.20
CA ARG A 49 1.63 4.28 -9.75
C ARG A 49 2.14 4.82 -8.43
N LEU A 50 2.08 6.13 -8.28
CA LEU A 50 2.28 6.77 -6.98
C LEU A 50 0.93 7.24 -6.50
N ALA A 51 0.54 6.85 -5.29
CA ALA A 51 -0.84 7.05 -4.86
C ALA A 51 -0.98 7.21 -3.36
N GLU A 52 -2.07 7.88 -2.99
CA GLU A 52 -2.51 7.99 -1.60
C GLU A 52 -3.46 6.83 -1.30
N PRO A 53 -3.16 5.95 -0.35
CA PRO A 53 -4.11 4.92 0.05
C PRO A 53 -5.21 5.53 0.92
N HIS A 54 -6.47 5.22 0.61
CA HIS A 54 -7.59 5.79 1.35
C HIS A 54 -8.40 4.76 2.09
N ASP A 55 -9.02 3.80 1.40
CA ASP A 55 -9.83 2.76 2.02
C ASP A 55 -9.33 1.39 1.60
N TYR A 56 -9.32 0.47 2.54
CA TYR A 56 -8.84 -0.89 2.30
C TYR A 56 -9.80 -1.87 2.98
N GLY A 57 -10.33 -2.81 2.25
CA GLY A 57 -11.28 -3.77 2.80
C GLY A 57 -11.83 -4.71 1.75
N VAL A 58 -13.08 -5.14 1.92
CA VAL A 58 -13.74 -6.11 1.05
C VAL A 58 -14.99 -5.50 0.44
N ILE A 59 -15.12 -5.64 -0.89
CA ILE A 59 -16.31 -5.29 -1.65
C ILE A 59 -16.65 -6.50 -2.52
N ASP A 60 -17.87 -7.00 -2.41
CA ASP A 60 -18.37 -8.14 -3.20
C ASP A 60 -17.43 -9.34 -3.11
N GLY A 61 -16.96 -9.65 -1.90
CA GLY A 61 -16.10 -10.80 -1.66
C GLY A 61 -14.66 -10.66 -2.12
N THR A 62 -14.27 -9.48 -2.60
CA THR A 62 -12.93 -9.22 -3.14
C THR A 62 -12.24 -8.15 -2.32
N GLU A 63 -10.99 -8.41 -1.94
CA GLU A 63 -10.21 -7.37 -1.25
C GLU A 63 -9.86 -6.26 -2.24
N ARG A 64 -10.15 -5.03 -1.82
CA ARG A 64 -9.98 -3.85 -2.65
C ARG A 64 -9.23 -2.76 -1.89
N LEU A 65 -8.49 -1.96 -2.66
CA LEU A 65 -7.81 -0.77 -2.14
C LEU A 65 -8.25 0.43 -2.97
N LEU A 66 -8.86 1.41 -2.31
CA LEU A 66 -9.21 2.68 -2.93
C LEU A 66 -8.03 3.63 -2.77
N ILE A 67 -7.50 4.10 -3.89
CA ILE A 67 -6.39 5.03 -3.91
C ILE A 67 -6.76 6.31 -4.66
N PHE A 68 -6.07 7.39 -4.32
CA PHE A 68 -6.07 8.58 -5.17
C PHE A 68 -4.71 8.61 -5.87
N GLN A 69 -4.73 8.35 -7.18
CA GLN A 69 -3.52 8.25 -7.98
C GLN A 69 -2.98 9.63 -8.28
N LEU A 70 -1.69 9.85 -7.97
CA LEU A 70 -1.00 11.10 -8.26
C LEU A 70 -0.21 11.02 -9.55
N HIS A 71 0.42 9.87 -9.80
CA HIS A 71 1.19 9.60 -11.01
C HIS A 71 0.92 8.18 -11.45
N GLY A 72 0.86 7.97 -12.75
CA GLY A 72 0.64 6.65 -13.31
C GLY A 72 -0.09 6.71 -14.64
N PRO A 73 -0.60 5.55 -15.11
CA PRO A 73 -1.25 5.50 -16.41
C PRO A 73 -2.57 6.25 -16.41
N ASP A 74 -2.85 6.87 -17.57
CA ASP A 74 -4.10 7.56 -17.83
C ASP A 74 -5.12 6.52 -18.30
N SER A 75 -6.27 6.45 -17.62
CA SER A 75 -7.35 5.52 -17.95
C SER A 75 -8.45 6.16 -18.81
N GLY A 76 -8.13 7.26 -19.48
CA GLY A 76 -9.10 8.03 -20.27
C GLY A 76 -9.75 9.16 -19.47
N LYS A 77 -9.44 9.27 -18.19
CA LYS A 77 -9.97 10.31 -17.29
C LYS A 77 -8.84 11.12 -16.67
N GLY A 78 -7.64 11.06 -17.26
CA GLY A 78 -6.44 11.68 -16.73
C GLY A 78 -5.63 10.72 -15.86
N ALA A 79 -4.37 11.08 -15.65
CA ALA A 79 -3.45 10.29 -14.84
C ALA A 79 -3.71 10.45 -13.34
N VAL A 80 -4.39 11.52 -12.94
CA VAL A 80 -4.66 11.84 -11.53
C VAL A 80 -6.12 11.54 -11.22
N GLY A 81 -6.38 10.88 -10.10
CA GLY A 81 -7.74 10.66 -9.65
C GLY A 81 -7.93 9.33 -8.92
N TRP A 82 -9.18 9.08 -8.57
CA TRP A 82 -9.56 7.90 -7.81
C TRP A 82 -9.44 6.63 -8.65
N ARG A 83 -8.91 5.58 -8.02
CA ARG A 83 -8.83 4.24 -8.62
C ARG A 83 -9.15 3.21 -7.55
N LEU A 84 -9.94 2.20 -7.92
CA LEU A 84 -10.23 1.07 -7.04
C LEU A 84 -9.45 -0.14 -7.56
N LEU A 85 -8.54 -0.66 -6.76
CA LEU A 85 -7.64 -1.74 -7.16
C LEU A 85 -8.06 -3.06 -6.52
N ASP A 86 -7.93 -4.15 -7.27
CA ASP A 86 -8.03 -5.49 -6.72
C ASP A 86 -6.70 -5.82 -6.03
N VAL A 87 -6.74 -6.06 -4.74
CA VAL A 87 -5.50 -6.27 -3.96
C VAL A 87 -4.71 -7.47 -4.48
N VAL A 88 -5.40 -8.53 -4.88
CA VAL A 88 -4.76 -9.74 -5.39
C VAL A 88 -3.96 -9.48 -6.67
N LYS A 89 -4.26 -8.42 -7.40
CA LYS A 89 -3.58 -8.08 -8.64
C LYS A 89 -2.42 -7.11 -8.46
N ILE A 90 -2.17 -6.66 -7.24
CA ILE A 90 -1.02 -5.79 -6.96
C ILE A 90 0.25 -6.62 -7.08
N GLU A 91 1.15 -6.20 -7.96
CA GLU A 91 2.39 -6.92 -8.26
C GLU A 91 3.50 -6.58 -7.26
N SER A 92 3.55 -5.31 -6.84
CA SER A 92 4.47 -4.87 -5.79
C SER A 92 3.92 -3.61 -5.15
N CYS A 93 4.36 -3.36 -3.92
CA CYS A 93 3.87 -2.23 -3.13
C CYS A 93 4.97 -1.79 -2.17
N VAL A 94 5.38 -0.54 -2.29
CA VAL A 94 6.42 0.05 -1.45
C VAL A 94 5.83 1.22 -0.68
N VAL A 95 6.01 1.22 0.63
CA VAL A 95 5.64 2.34 1.48
C VAL A 95 6.77 3.36 1.37
N THR A 96 6.45 4.57 0.88
CA THR A 96 7.46 5.60 0.66
C THR A 96 7.63 6.47 1.90
N ASP A 97 8.66 7.32 1.88
CA ASP A 97 8.87 8.32 2.93
C ASP A 97 7.99 9.56 2.74
N GLN A 98 7.35 9.69 1.59
CA GLN A 98 6.50 10.84 1.29
C GLN A 98 5.14 10.66 1.98
N THR A 99 4.61 11.75 2.49
CA THR A 99 3.32 11.75 3.19
C THR A 99 2.29 12.59 2.44
N PHE A 100 1.02 12.45 2.83
CA PHE A 100 -0.07 13.26 2.28
C PHE A 100 -0.95 13.74 3.42
N ALA A 101 -1.85 14.67 3.12
CA ALA A 101 -2.61 15.38 4.15
C ALA A 101 -3.68 14.51 4.83
N GLY A 102 -4.08 13.44 4.19
CA GLY A 102 -5.14 12.57 4.72
C GLY A 102 -6.33 12.51 3.80
N SER A 103 -7.52 12.30 4.37
CA SER A 103 -8.75 12.14 3.61
C SER A 103 -9.02 13.34 2.72
N ARG A 104 -9.31 13.09 1.44
CA ARG A 104 -9.59 14.13 0.47
C ARG A 104 -11.08 14.45 0.38
N ASP A 105 -11.88 13.41 0.27
CA ASP A 105 -13.29 13.58 -0.02
C ASP A 105 -14.05 12.38 0.53
N GLN A 106 -14.69 12.59 1.66
CA GLN A 106 -15.44 11.54 2.32
C GLN A 106 -16.67 11.14 1.52
N SER A 107 -17.26 12.07 0.76
CA SER A 107 -18.42 11.74 -0.06
C SER A 107 -18.06 10.71 -1.14
N HIS A 108 -16.85 10.78 -1.69
CA HIS A 108 -16.41 9.79 -2.65
C HIS A 108 -16.20 8.42 -1.99
N GLN A 109 -15.63 8.41 -0.80
CA GLN A 109 -15.42 7.17 -0.05
C GLN A 109 -16.75 6.49 0.28
N GLN A 110 -17.83 7.24 0.40
CA GLN A 110 -19.16 6.72 0.69
C GLN A 110 -19.82 6.08 -0.52
N HIS A 111 -19.30 6.25 -1.73
CA HIS A 111 -19.85 5.62 -2.93
C HIS A 111 -19.68 4.11 -2.93
N TYR A 112 -18.74 3.58 -2.17
CA TYR A 112 -18.48 2.15 -2.14
C TYR A 112 -19.08 1.56 -0.87
N GLN A 113 -19.78 0.45 -1.03
CA GLN A 113 -20.38 -0.26 0.09
C GLN A 113 -19.42 -1.37 0.53
N TRP A 114 -18.61 -1.07 1.52
CA TRP A 114 -17.65 -2.00 2.05
C TRP A 114 -18.35 -3.05 2.90
N GLU A 115 -18.16 -4.32 2.55
CA GLU A 115 -18.63 -5.43 3.38
C GLU A 115 -17.84 -5.48 4.68
N THR A 116 -16.53 -5.30 4.56
CA THR A 116 -15.61 -5.20 5.68
C THR A 116 -14.64 -4.09 5.36
N LEU A 117 -14.49 -3.14 6.25
CA LEU A 117 -13.51 -2.08 6.09
C LEU A 117 -12.38 -2.35 7.07
N TYR A 118 -11.19 -2.67 6.52
CA TYR A 118 -10.01 -2.97 7.34
C TYR A 118 -9.35 -1.69 7.86
N ALA A 119 -9.26 -0.67 7.02
CA ALA A 119 -8.59 0.58 7.35
C ALA A 119 -9.12 1.71 6.49
N ARG A 120 -9.13 2.91 7.06
CA ARG A 120 -9.56 4.13 6.35
C ARG A 120 -8.69 5.28 6.83
N VAL A 121 -8.21 6.05 5.86
CA VAL A 121 -7.41 7.23 6.19
C VAL A 121 -8.29 8.31 6.82
N THR A 122 -7.75 9.01 7.79
CA THR A 122 -8.38 10.18 8.39
C THR A 122 -7.72 11.46 7.86
#